data_167034c8fa98f820c79698c859ac75f0
#
_entry.id   167034c8fa98f820c79698c859ac75f0
#
_cell.length_a   1.000
_cell.length_b   1.000
_cell.length_c   1.000
_cell.angle_alpha   90.00
_cell.angle_beta   90.00
_cell.angle_gamma   90.00
#
_symmetry.space_group_name_H-M   'P 1'
#
loop_
_entity.id
_entity.type
_entity.pdbx_description
1 polymer ?
#
loop_
_entity_poly.entity_id
_entity_poly.type
_entity_poly.pdbx_seq_one_letter_code
_entity_poly.pdbx_strand_id
1 'polypeptide(L)'
;LLMHGAMYVKNIFDPEGELIFEIRKLLGNKAIIAVTYDLHGQITNKIKKNIDIFSAYKTAPHIDIKQTYKKTADLLSKSLNKKINTKVLWTPIPILVSGEMSSTNFEPCKTLFKSLSKIDNSKIYDVSLMIGYVWADTKRATAAVVVTYNDLQEAKKICKKISINYWNIRKKLKIPGNFGKLNDFKKWFPNKFCIIADSGDNPTAGGVGDRADILYFFLKNNYEKFLIAGI
;
A
#
# COMPACT_ATOMS: atom_id res chain seq x y z
N LEU A 1 -6.70 10.09 -11.20
CA LEU A 1 -5.91 10.57 -10.07
C LEU A 1 -4.83 9.57 -9.72
N LEU A 2 -3.59 10.02 -9.60
CA LEU A 2 -2.46 9.22 -9.13
C LEU A 2 -2.10 9.71 -7.73
N MET A 3 -2.29 8.88 -6.74
CA MET A 3 -2.16 9.27 -5.33
C MET A 3 -1.45 8.18 -4.55
N HIS A 4 -0.85 8.52 -3.40
CA HIS A 4 -0.28 7.50 -2.52
C HIS A 4 -1.38 6.73 -1.75
N GLY A 5 -2.34 7.44 -1.20
CA GLY A 5 -3.40 6.84 -0.39
C GLY A 5 -3.10 6.85 1.12
N ALA A 6 -2.01 7.47 1.56
CA ALA A 6 -1.59 7.48 2.97
C ALA A 6 -1.42 8.90 3.53
N MET A 7 -2.05 9.88 2.93
CA MET A 7 -1.95 11.27 3.37
C MET A 7 -2.46 11.44 4.80
N TYR A 8 -1.68 12.11 5.62
CA TYR A 8 -2.09 12.57 6.94
C TYR A 8 -2.13 14.10 6.97
N VAL A 9 -3.25 14.65 7.41
CA VAL A 9 -3.41 16.08 7.66
C VAL A 9 -4.05 16.26 9.03
N LYS A 10 -3.45 17.08 9.89
CA LYS A 10 -3.98 17.36 11.22
C LYS A 10 -5.43 17.83 11.13
N ASN A 11 -6.31 17.27 11.94
CA ASN A 11 -7.73 17.58 12.03
C ASN A 11 -8.56 17.20 10.76
N ILE A 12 -7.99 16.52 9.78
CA ILE A 12 -8.73 15.98 8.65
C ILE A 12 -8.66 14.45 8.70
N PHE A 13 -9.80 13.81 8.94
CA PHE A 13 -9.89 12.36 9.08
C PHE A 13 -9.49 11.60 7.81
N ASP A 14 -9.91 12.08 6.64
CA ASP A 14 -9.70 11.45 5.35
C ASP A 14 -9.37 12.48 4.26
N PRO A 15 -8.12 13.01 4.25
CA PRO A 15 -7.75 14.09 3.33
C PRO A 15 -7.94 13.73 1.86
N GLU A 16 -7.62 12.50 1.49
CA GLU A 16 -7.78 12.00 0.11
C GLU A 16 -9.25 11.81 -0.24
N GLY A 17 -10.05 11.33 0.71
CA GLY A 17 -11.50 11.23 0.55
C GLY A 17 -12.19 12.59 0.42
N GLU A 18 -11.72 13.60 1.15
CA GLU A 18 -12.21 14.99 0.98
C GLU A 18 -11.88 15.52 -0.41
N LEU A 19 -10.62 15.38 -0.84
CA LEU A 19 -10.19 15.81 -2.17
C LEU A 19 -11.01 15.13 -3.28
N ILE A 20 -11.16 13.82 -3.22
CA ILE A 20 -11.92 13.04 -4.21
C ILE A 20 -13.41 13.46 -4.20
N PHE A 21 -13.97 13.69 -3.02
CA PHE A 21 -15.36 14.14 -2.86
C PHE A 21 -15.58 15.51 -3.50
N GLU A 22 -14.70 16.50 -3.26
CA GLU A 22 -14.83 17.82 -3.89
C GLU A 22 -14.62 17.76 -5.41
N ILE A 23 -13.71 16.92 -5.90
CA ILE A 23 -13.58 16.67 -7.34
C ILE A 23 -14.88 16.06 -7.91
N ARG A 24 -15.48 15.08 -7.25
CA ARG A 24 -16.76 14.49 -7.66
C ARG A 24 -17.88 15.52 -7.69
N LYS A 25 -17.97 16.36 -6.69
CA LYS A 25 -18.95 17.43 -6.59
C LYS A 25 -18.79 18.43 -7.73
N LEU A 26 -17.56 18.81 -8.06
CA LEU A 26 -17.28 19.76 -9.15
C LEU A 26 -17.59 19.17 -10.53
N LEU A 27 -17.22 17.92 -10.77
CA LEU A 27 -17.37 17.26 -12.08
C LEU A 27 -18.75 16.61 -12.28
N GLY A 28 -19.50 16.39 -11.20
CA GLY A 28 -20.82 15.75 -11.24
C GLY A 28 -20.74 14.22 -11.46
N ASN A 29 -21.91 13.58 -11.45
CA ASN A 29 -22.04 12.12 -11.47
C ASN A 29 -21.79 11.48 -12.85
N LYS A 30 -21.73 12.26 -13.92
CA LYS A 30 -21.45 11.76 -15.27
C LYS A 30 -19.95 11.55 -15.53
N ALA A 31 -19.08 12.23 -14.78
CA ALA A 31 -17.65 12.07 -14.92
C ALA A 31 -17.18 10.71 -14.36
N ILE A 32 -16.25 10.07 -15.03
CA ILE A 32 -15.61 8.83 -14.56
C ILE A 32 -14.33 9.19 -13.82
N ILE A 33 -14.26 8.87 -12.55
CA ILE A 33 -13.07 9.11 -11.71
C ILE A 33 -12.32 7.79 -11.51
N ALA A 34 -11.13 7.72 -12.10
CA ALA A 34 -10.21 6.62 -11.92
C ALA A 34 -9.08 7.01 -10.95
N VAL A 35 -8.76 6.12 -10.02
CA VAL A 35 -7.77 6.36 -8.97
C VAL A 35 -6.77 5.23 -8.92
N THR A 36 -5.49 5.58 -8.79
CA THR A 36 -4.40 4.63 -8.56
C THR A 36 -3.69 4.97 -7.25
N TYR A 37 -3.49 3.96 -6.42
CA TYR A 37 -2.80 4.09 -5.13
C TYR A 37 -1.56 3.20 -5.04
N ASP A 38 -0.69 3.54 -4.10
CA ASP A 38 0.24 2.61 -3.49
C ASP A 38 -0.55 1.59 -2.64
N LEU A 39 -0.08 0.34 -2.60
CA LEU A 39 -0.73 -0.71 -1.80
C LEU A 39 -0.73 -0.42 -0.29
N HIS A 40 0.15 0.45 0.19
CA HIS A 40 0.17 0.90 1.58
C HIS A 40 -0.86 2.00 1.87
N GLY A 41 -1.64 2.41 0.87
CA GLY A 41 -2.69 3.40 1.03
C GLY A 41 -3.88 2.89 1.86
N GLN A 42 -4.78 3.81 2.17
CA GLN A 42 -5.97 3.58 2.98
C GLN A 42 -7.21 3.91 2.16
N ILE A 43 -8.25 3.11 2.30
CA ILE A 43 -9.51 3.31 1.60
C ILE A 43 -10.63 3.50 2.61
N THR A 44 -11.50 4.47 2.34
CA THR A 44 -12.69 4.74 3.14
C THR A 44 -13.95 4.59 2.32
N ASN A 45 -15.09 4.57 3.00
CA ASN A 45 -16.38 4.58 2.33
C ASN A 45 -16.61 5.89 1.54
N LYS A 46 -16.00 7.01 1.97
CA LYS A 46 -16.05 8.28 1.24
C LYS A 46 -15.33 8.15 -0.11
N ILE A 47 -14.10 7.64 -0.11
CA ILE A 47 -13.34 7.36 -1.35
C ILE A 47 -14.15 6.44 -2.25
N LYS A 48 -14.56 5.26 -1.75
CA LYS A 48 -15.30 4.23 -2.50
C LYS A 48 -16.56 4.78 -3.18
N LYS A 49 -17.30 5.67 -2.53
CA LYS A 49 -18.55 6.24 -3.08
C LYS A 49 -18.33 7.26 -4.21
N ASN A 50 -17.14 7.82 -4.32
CA ASN A 50 -16.83 8.93 -5.22
C ASN A 50 -15.91 8.55 -6.39
N ILE A 51 -15.56 7.26 -6.53
CA ILE A 51 -14.71 6.75 -7.62
C ILE A 51 -15.42 5.67 -8.41
N ASP A 52 -15.03 5.48 -9.66
CA ASP A 52 -15.60 4.49 -10.58
C ASP A 52 -14.60 3.37 -10.91
N ILE A 53 -13.31 3.67 -10.86
CA ILE A 53 -12.21 2.74 -11.13
C ILE A 53 -11.16 2.91 -10.04
N PHE A 54 -10.67 1.78 -9.53
CA PHE A 54 -9.58 1.74 -8.57
C PHE A 54 -8.57 0.65 -8.94
N SER A 55 -7.30 0.98 -8.86
CA SER A 55 -6.19 0.02 -8.91
C SER A 55 -5.10 0.43 -7.92
N ALA A 56 -4.39 -0.54 -7.36
CA ALA A 56 -3.20 -0.29 -6.54
C ALA A 56 -2.04 -1.18 -7.00
N TYR A 57 -0.82 -0.77 -6.63
CA TYR A 57 0.37 -1.59 -6.85
C TYR A 57 0.17 -2.97 -6.20
N LYS A 58 0.76 -3.99 -6.79
CA LYS A 58 0.68 -5.37 -6.32
C LYS A 58 2.04 -5.91 -5.88
N THR A 59 3.03 -5.03 -5.82
CA THR A 59 4.40 -5.36 -5.43
C THR A 59 4.95 -4.39 -4.39
N ALA A 60 5.66 -4.93 -3.43
CA ALA A 60 6.50 -4.20 -2.48
C ALA A 60 7.85 -4.95 -2.38
N PRO A 61 8.94 -4.41 -2.93
CA PRO A 61 9.14 -3.08 -3.57
C PRO A 61 8.29 -2.85 -4.83
N HIS A 62 7.97 -1.59 -5.12
CA HIS A 62 7.04 -1.15 -6.17
C HIS A 62 7.68 -1.21 -7.57
N ILE A 63 7.71 -2.40 -8.17
CA ILE A 63 8.24 -2.62 -9.53
C ILE A 63 7.16 -2.57 -10.61
N ASP A 64 5.88 -2.54 -10.23
CA ASP A 64 4.71 -2.58 -11.11
C ASP A 64 3.97 -1.24 -11.27
N ILE A 65 4.57 -0.13 -10.86
CA ILE A 65 3.97 1.23 -10.91
C ILE A 65 3.44 1.55 -12.31
N LYS A 66 4.31 1.43 -13.32
CA LYS A 66 3.96 1.76 -14.71
C LYS A 66 2.84 0.87 -15.26
N GLN A 67 2.88 -0.41 -14.93
CA GLN A 67 1.87 -1.39 -15.33
C GLN A 67 0.52 -1.08 -14.70
N THR A 68 0.50 -0.69 -13.43
CA THR A 68 -0.71 -0.30 -12.70
C THR A 68 -1.32 0.97 -13.30
N TYR A 69 -0.52 2.00 -13.58
CA TYR A 69 -0.99 3.22 -14.23
C TYR A 69 -1.57 2.94 -15.62
N LYS A 70 -0.86 2.15 -16.43
CA LYS A 70 -1.35 1.76 -17.76
C LYS A 70 -2.67 1.01 -17.67
N LYS A 71 -2.79 0.03 -16.77
CA LYS A 71 -4.04 -0.71 -16.56
C LYS A 71 -5.20 0.21 -16.19
N THR A 72 -4.98 1.14 -15.27
CA THR A 72 -6.01 2.10 -14.86
C THR A 72 -6.43 3.01 -16.01
N ALA A 73 -5.48 3.50 -16.81
CA ALA A 73 -5.76 4.29 -18.00
C ALA A 73 -6.53 3.53 -19.07
N ASP A 74 -6.17 2.24 -19.29
CA ASP A 74 -6.88 1.36 -20.22
C ASP A 74 -8.34 1.10 -19.78
N LEU A 75 -8.58 0.89 -18.48
CA LEU A 75 -9.93 0.74 -17.92
C LEU A 75 -10.73 2.04 -18.08
N LEU A 76 -10.12 3.18 -17.80
CA LEU A 76 -10.75 4.49 -18.00
C LEU A 76 -11.14 4.71 -19.46
N SER A 77 -10.23 4.45 -20.40
CA SER A 77 -10.49 4.55 -21.83
C SER A 77 -11.64 3.65 -22.28
N LYS A 78 -11.64 2.38 -21.82
CA LYS A 78 -12.74 1.44 -22.11
C LYS A 78 -14.08 1.91 -21.56
N SER A 79 -14.09 2.48 -20.34
CA SER A 79 -15.31 3.02 -19.72
C SER A 79 -15.83 4.26 -20.46
N LEU A 80 -14.95 5.19 -20.84
CA LEU A 80 -15.31 6.37 -21.63
C LEU A 80 -15.92 5.99 -22.97
N ASN A 81 -15.37 4.97 -23.62
CA ASN A 81 -15.90 4.42 -24.88
C ASN A 81 -17.12 3.48 -24.69
N LYS A 82 -17.70 3.42 -23.49
CA LYS A 82 -18.86 2.59 -23.15
C LYS A 82 -18.67 1.08 -23.43
N LYS A 83 -17.45 0.61 -23.53
CA LYS A 83 -17.13 -0.83 -23.73
C LYS A 83 -17.28 -1.63 -22.45
N ILE A 84 -17.10 -0.99 -21.30
CA ILE A 84 -17.28 -1.58 -19.96
C ILE A 84 -18.02 -0.60 -19.06
N ASN A 85 -18.72 -1.15 -18.07
CA ASN A 85 -19.30 -0.39 -16.96
C ASN A 85 -18.54 -0.80 -15.68
N THR A 86 -18.05 0.16 -14.92
CA THR A 86 -17.22 -0.09 -13.75
C THR A 86 -17.87 0.42 -12.48
N LYS A 87 -17.71 -0.35 -11.41
CA LYS A 87 -18.06 0.02 -10.04
C LYS A 87 -16.95 -0.46 -9.12
N VAL A 88 -16.87 0.13 -7.94
CA VAL A 88 -15.85 -0.24 -6.93
C VAL A 88 -16.51 -0.83 -5.70
N LEU A 89 -16.04 -2.01 -5.30
CA LEU A 89 -16.37 -2.64 -4.02
C LEU A 89 -15.15 -2.52 -3.10
N TRP A 90 -15.39 -2.12 -1.87
CA TRP A 90 -14.39 -2.02 -0.81
C TRP A 90 -14.82 -2.88 0.37
N THR A 91 -13.89 -3.68 0.90
CA THR A 91 -14.08 -4.54 2.06
C THR A 91 -12.91 -4.37 3.02
N PRO A 92 -13.10 -3.71 4.16
CA PRO A 92 -12.02 -3.56 5.15
C PRO A 92 -11.69 -4.89 5.82
N ILE A 93 -10.43 -5.05 6.20
CA ILE A 93 -9.92 -6.21 6.94
C ILE A 93 -9.28 -5.68 8.23
N PRO A 94 -9.64 -6.16 9.41
CA PRO A 94 -9.13 -5.65 10.70
C PRO A 94 -7.69 -6.14 10.95
N ILE A 95 -6.80 -5.81 10.02
CA ILE A 95 -5.36 -6.05 10.10
C ILE A 95 -4.66 -4.72 9.89
N LEU A 96 -3.67 -4.44 10.73
CA LEU A 96 -2.76 -3.32 10.59
C LEU A 96 -1.35 -3.84 10.85
N VAL A 97 -0.48 -3.69 9.87
CA VAL A 97 0.92 -4.11 9.92
C VAL A 97 1.80 -3.03 9.29
N SER A 98 3.07 -3.00 9.70
CA SER A 98 4.03 -2.10 9.03
C SER A 98 4.27 -2.53 7.58
N GLY A 99 4.64 -1.56 6.74
CA GLY A 99 4.92 -1.81 5.32
C GLY A 99 5.99 -2.89 5.11
N GLU A 100 7.00 -2.93 5.97
CA GLU A 100 8.10 -3.89 5.93
C GLU A 100 7.63 -5.34 6.06
N MET A 101 6.50 -5.58 6.74
CA MET A 101 5.90 -6.91 6.87
C MET A 101 5.14 -7.34 5.61
N SER A 102 4.96 -6.48 4.63
CA SER A 102 4.17 -6.72 3.42
C SER A 102 5.01 -7.00 2.17
N SER A 103 6.32 -7.17 2.30
CA SER A 103 7.19 -7.41 1.15
C SER A 103 6.71 -8.58 0.30
N THR A 104 6.48 -8.32 -0.98
CA THR A 104 6.01 -9.34 -1.94
C THR A 104 7.13 -10.19 -2.51
N ASN A 105 8.38 -9.96 -2.10
CA ASN A 105 9.51 -10.82 -2.42
C ASN A 105 9.56 -12.07 -1.53
N PHE A 106 8.87 -12.06 -0.40
CA PHE A 106 8.90 -13.12 0.61
C PHE A 106 7.52 -13.71 0.89
N GLU A 107 7.50 -14.99 1.30
CA GLU A 107 6.28 -15.61 1.76
C GLU A 107 5.86 -15.06 3.15
N PRO A 108 4.57 -14.93 3.42
CA PRO A 108 3.43 -15.45 2.63
C PRO A 108 2.88 -14.42 1.61
N CYS A 109 3.36 -13.17 1.62
CA CYS A 109 2.85 -12.11 0.74
C CYS A 109 3.12 -12.40 -0.73
N LYS A 110 4.27 -12.98 -1.07
CA LYS A 110 4.65 -13.35 -2.44
C LYS A 110 3.55 -14.15 -3.15
N THR A 111 3.14 -15.25 -2.57
CA THR A 111 2.09 -16.12 -3.14
C THR A 111 0.74 -15.41 -3.16
N LEU A 112 0.36 -14.70 -2.10
CA LEU A 112 -0.93 -14.03 -2.02
C LEU A 112 -1.05 -12.93 -3.10
N PHE A 113 -0.08 -12.01 -3.17
CA PHE A 113 -0.12 -10.91 -4.13
C PHE A 113 -0.02 -11.39 -5.58
N LYS A 114 0.82 -12.39 -5.86
CA LYS A 114 0.88 -13.03 -7.19
C LYS A 114 -0.48 -13.62 -7.62
N SER A 115 -1.32 -14.05 -6.68
CA SER A 115 -2.65 -14.58 -6.98
C SER A 115 -3.63 -13.50 -7.45
N LEU A 116 -3.44 -12.24 -7.04
CA LEU A 116 -4.36 -11.14 -7.38
C LEU A 116 -4.33 -10.83 -8.88
N SER A 117 -3.16 -10.83 -9.50
CA SER A 117 -3.00 -10.53 -10.93
C SER A 117 -3.63 -11.58 -11.86
N LYS A 118 -4.00 -12.76 -11.32
CA LYS A 118 -4.66 -13.83 -12.06
C LYS A 118 -6.19 -13.72 -12.06
N ILE A 119 -6.75 -12.76 -11.30
CA ILE A 119 -8.20 -12.57 -11.14
C ILE A 119 -8.66 -11.45 -12.07
N ASP A 120 -8.35 -11.56 -13.35
CA ASP A 120 -8.80 -10.59 -14.35
C ASP A 120 -9.68 -11.33 -15.37
N ASN A 121 -10.91 -10.85 -15.57
CA ASN A 121 -11.86 -11.45 -16.50
C ASN A 121 -12.92 -10.44 -16.93
N SER A 122 -13.91 -10.84 -17.71
CA SER A 122 -14.97 -9.95 -18.21
C SER A 122 -15.88 -9.34 -17.13
N LYS A 123 -15.83 -9.86 -15.90
CA LYS A 123 -16.66 -9.41 -14.77
C LYS A 123 -15.88 -8.62 -13.73
N ILE A 124 -14.59 -8.91 -13.59
CA ILE A 124 -13.67 -8.32 -12.61
C ILE A 124 -12.50 -7.71 -13.35
N TYR A 125 -12.32 -6.42 -13.20
CA TYR A 125 -11.32 -5.65 -13.94
C TYR A 125 -10.05 -5.36 -13.15
N ASP A 126 -10.13 -5.24 -11.83
CA ASP A 126 -8.97 -5.16 -10.95
C ASP A 126 -9.30 -5.68 -9.55
N VAL A 127 -8.31 -6.31 -8.93
CA VAL A 127 -8.35 -6.72 -7.52
C VAL A 127 -7.10 -6.18 -6.85
N SER A 128 -7.29 -5.33 -5.86
CA SER A 128 -6.20 -4.72 -5.08
C SER A 128 -6.35 -5.11 -3.61
N LEU A 129 -5.25 -5.53 -2.99
CA LEU A 129 -5.13 -5.73 -1.55
C LEU A 129 -4.34 -4.57 -0.98
N MET A 130 -5.00 -3.75 -0.19
CA MET A 130 -4.41 -2.61 0.53
C MET A 130 -3.91 -3.09 1.89
N ILE A 131 -2.70 -2.72 2.24
CA ILE A 131 -2.09 -3.05 3.53
C ILE A 131 -2.55 -2.07 4.62
N GLY A 132 -2.84 -0.83 4.23
CA GLY A 132 -3.01 0.29 5.14
C GLY A 132 -1.68 0.93 5.51
N TYR A 133 -1.74 2.05 6.21
CA TYR A 133 -0.55 2.82 6.58
C TYR A 133 -0.51 3.06 8.09
N VAL A 134 0.23 2.21 8.79
CA VAL A 134 0.31 2.19 10.26
C VAL A 134 0.80 3.52 10.84
N TRP A 135 1.73 4.18 10.18
CA TRP A 135 2.34 5.42 10.66
C TRP A 135 1.40 6.62 10.65
N ALA A 136 0.29 6.56 9.91
CA ALA A 136 -0.73 7.61 9.98
C ALA A 136 -1.53 7.59 11.28
N ASP A 137 -1.49 6.48 12.02
CA ASP A 137 -2.17 6.27 13.32
C ASP A 137 -3.61 6.80 13.35
N THR A 138 -4.38 6.44 12.34
CA THR A 138 -5.77 6.87 12.19
C THR A 138 -6.71 5.68 12.19
N LYS A 139 -7.96 5.88 12.60
CA LYS A 139 -8.99 4.82 12.59
C LYS A 139 -9.27 4.22 11.21
N ARG A 140 -8.89 4.91 10.12
CA ARG A 140 -9.01 4.42 8.73
C ARG A 140 -7.83 3.54 8.30
N ALA A 141 -6.76 3.48 9.10
CA ALA A 141 -5.53 2.77 8.78
C ALA A 141 -5.69 1.26 8.94
N THR A 142 -6.50 0.64 8.09
CA THR A 142 -6.70 -0.81 8.06
C THR A 142 -6.43 -1.36 6.67
N ALA A 143 -6.09 -2.65 6.61
CA ALA A 143 -6.05 -3.36 5.35
C ALA A 143 -7.44 -3.43 4.70
N ALA A 144 -7.48 -3.60 3.39
CA ALA A 144 -8.75 -3.74 2.67
C ALA A 144 -8.55 -4.47 1.34
N VAL A 145 -9.58 -5.16 0.89
CA VAL A 145 -9.69 -5.58 -0.51
C VAL A 145 -10.54 -4.58 -1.26
N VAL A 146 -10.03 -4.13 -2.40
CA VAL A 146 -10.75 -3.22 -3.30
C VAL A 146 -10.84 -3.88 -4.68
N VAL A 147 -12.05 -3.94 -5.22
CA VAL A 147 -12.32 -4.61 -6.50
C VAL A 147 -13.02 -3.65 -7.44
N THR A 148 -12.46 -3.43 -8.61
CA THR A 148 -13.13 -2.77 -9.74
C THR A 148 -13.84 -3.84 -10.56
N TYR A 149 -15.16 -3.72 -10.72
CA TYR A 149 -16.00 -4.80 -11.23
C TYR A 149 -17.15 -4.33 -12.10
N ASN A 150 -17.76 -5.31 -12.83
CA ASN A 150 -19.05 -5.20 -13.47
C ASN A 150 -20.11 -6.13 -12.82
N ASP A 151 -19.66 -7.25 -12.22
CA ASP A 151 -20.54 -8.21 -11.53
C ASP A 151 -20.33 -8.14 -10.01
N LEU A 152 -21.35 -7.67 -9.29
CA LEU A 152 -21.28 -7.47 -7.83
C LEU A 152 -21.18 -8.82 -7.07
N GLN A 153 -21.83 -9.87 -7.55
CA GLN A 153 -21.81 -11.15 -6.85
C GLN A 153 -20.43 -11.79 -6.93
N GLU A 154 -19.80 -11.70 -8.10
CA GLU A 154 -18.43 -12.18 -8.29
C GLU A 154 -17.44 -11.33 -7.47
N ALA A 155 -17.59 -10.01 -7.47
CA ALA A 155 -16.78 -9.12 -6.64
C ALA A 155 -16.86 -9.45 -5.14
N LYS A 156 -18.08 -9.72 -4.62
CA LYS A 156 -18.26 -10.13 -3.22
C LYS A 156 -17.57 -11.46 -2.90
N LYS A 157 -17.63 -12.45 -3.78
CA LYS A 157 -16.94 -13.74 -3.61
C LYS A 157 -15.42 -13.53 -3.54
N ILE A 158 -14.88 -12.72 -4.43
CA ILE A 158 -13.44 -12.41 -4.47
C ILE A 158 -13.04 -11.66 -3.21
N CYS A 159 -13.74 -10.60 -2.82
CA CYS A 159 -13.47 -9.87 -1.58
C CYS A 159 -13.43 -10.81 -0.39
N LYS A 160 -14.42 -11.66 -0.22
CA LYS A 160 -14.47 -12.65 0.87
C LYS A 160 -13.27 -13.60 0.83
N LYS A 161 -12.96 -14.18 -0.34
CA LYS A 161 -11.82 -15.10 -0.52
C LYS A 161 -10.49 -14.45 -0.14
N ILE A 162 -10.19 -13.26 -0.67
CA ILE A 162 -8.93 -12.59 -0.41
C ILE A 162 -8.84 -12.13 1.06
N SER A 163 -9.93 -11.60 1.61
CA SER A 163 -9.96 -11.17 3.02
C SER A 163 -9.68 -12.35 3.96
N ILE A 164 -10.28 -13.51 3.72
CA ILE A 164 -10.00 -14.72 4.51
C ILE A 164 -8.56 -15.18 4.33
N ASN A 165 -8.04 -15.19 3.12
CA ASN A 165 -6.65 -15.59 2.86
C ASN A 165 -5.68 -14.68 3.59
N TYR A 166 -5.87 -13.35 3.53
CA TYR A 166 -5.02 -12.40 4.21
C TYR A 166 -5.13 -12.54 5.74
N TRP A 167 -6.36 -12.71 6.26
CA TRP A 167 -6.58 -12.97 7.67
C TRP A 167 -5.83 -14.22 8.18
N ASN A 168 -5.88 -15.30 7.41
CA ASN A 168 -5.24 -16.57 7.79
C ASN A 168 -3.72 -16.49 7.85
N ILE A 169 -3.09 -15.65 7.04
CA ILE A 169 -1.63 -15.47 7.04
C ILE A 169 -1.16 -14.39 8.03
N ARG A 170 -2.04 -13.62 8.68
CA ARG A 170 -1.67 -12.45 9.50
C ARG A 170 -0.61 -12.72 10.57
N LYS A 171 -0.62 -13.90 11.18
CA LYS A 171 0.38 -14.31 12.20
C LYS A 171 1.72 -14.71 11.60
N LYS A 172 1.79 -14.90 10.28
CA LYS A 172 3.00 -15.25 9.53
C LYS A 172 3.68 -14.02 8.92
N LEU A 173 3.03 -12.86 8.97
CA LEU A 173 3.60 -11.61 8.48
C LEU A 173 4.75 -11.19 9.40
N LYS A 174 5.95 -11.06 8.83
CA LYS A 174 7.18 -10.74 9.55
C LYS A 174 8.02 -9.79 8.72
N ILE A 175 8.82 -8.96 9.37
CA ILE A 175 9.86 -8.19 8.70
C ILE A 175 10.90 -9.19 8.17
N PRO A 176 11.18 -9.19 6.86
CA PRO A 176 12.18 -10.09 6.29
C PRO A 176 13.59 -9.62 6.64
N GLY A 177 14.52 -10.58 6.81
CA GLY A 177 15.91 -10.30 7.12
C GLY A 177 16.21 -10.19 8.61
N ASN A 178 17.42 -9.75 8.91
CA ASN A 178 17.88 -9.51 10.28
C ASN A 178 17.53 -8.07 10.68
N PHE A 179 16.96 -7.90 11.84
CA PHE A 179 16.70 -6.58 12.42
C PHE A 179 16.96 -6.62 13.93
N GLY A 180 17.24 -5.47 14.50
CA GLY A 180 17.55 -5.34 15.91
C GLY A 180 17.62 -3.89 16.35
N LYS A 181 17.84 -3.68 17.63
CA LYS A 181 18.07 -2.33 18.18
C LYS A 181 19.52 -1.93 17.98
N LEU A 182 19.77 -0.66 17.79
CA LEU A 182 21.12 -0.09 17.62
C LEU A 182 22.05 -0.50 18.78
N ASN A 183 21.55 -0.48 20.01
CA ASN A 183 22.35 -0.87 21.20
C ASN A 183 22.79 -2.36 21.19
N ASP A 184 22.11 -3.20 20.44
CA ASP A 184 22.48 -4.62 20.30
C ASP A 184 23.35 -4.88 19.07
N PHE A 185 23.76 -3.82 18.37
CA PHE A 185 24.47 -3.91 17.09
C PHE A 185 25.69 -4.84 17.15
N LYS A 186 26.52 -4.75 18.20
CA LYS A 186 27.69 -5.62 18.37
C LYS A 186 27.34 -7.12 18.43
N LYS A 187 26.14 -7.47 18.89
CA LYS A 187 25.72 -8.87 19.04
C LYS A 187 25.32 -9.51 17.72
N TRP A 188 24.79 -8.71 16.78
CA TRP A 188 24.29 -9.24 15.50
C TRP A 188 25.07 -8.72 14.28
N PHE A 189 26.07 -7.86 14.50
CA PHE A 189 26.89 -7.33 13.43
C PHE A 189 27.78 -8.45 12.85
N PRO A 190 27.66 -8.78 11.57
CA PRO A 190 28.52 -9.77 10.93
C PRO A 190 29.90 -9.16 10.72
N ASN A 191 31.00 -9.93 10.93
CA ASN A 191 32.36 -9.56 10.52
C ASN A 191 32.52 -9.56 8.99
N LYS A 192 31.53 -9.01 8.27
CA LYS A 192 31.44 -8.98 6.81
C LYS A 192 30.85 -7.65 6.38
N PHE A 193 31.08 -7.31 5.11
CA PHE A 193 30.35 -6.19 4.50
C PHE A 193 28.83 -6.40 4.66
N CYS A 194 28.15 -5.39 5.16
CA CYS A 194 26.68 -5.41 5.31
C CYS A 194 26.10 -4.04 4.98
N ILE A 195 24.84 -4.02 4.58
CA ILE A 195 24.04 -2.83 4.42
C ILE A 195 23.05 -2.78 5.57
N ILE A 196 22.99 -1.64 6.24
CA ILE A 196 22.10 -1.39 7.37
C ILE A 196 21.13 -0.29 6.95
N ALA A 197 19.84 -0.54 7.14
CA ALA A 197 18.80 0.44 6.90
C ALA A 197 18.20 0.89 8.24
N ASP A 198 18.10 2.19 8.45
CA ASP A 198 17.34 2.75 9.56
C ASP A 198 15.85 2.76 9.21
N SER A 199 15.10 1.83 9.78
CA SER A 199 13.65 1.76 9.58
C SER A 199 12.90 2.78 10.44
N GLY A 200 13.53 3.32 11.49
CA GLY A 200 12.91 4.26 12.43
C GLY A 200 12.85 5.67 11.90
N ASP A 201 13.85 6.08 11.13
CA ASP A 201 13.95 7.43 10.56
C ASP A 201 13.75 7.44 9.04
N ASN A 202 12.82 6.66 8.57
CA ASN A 202 12.47 6.60 7.15
C ASN A 202 11.38 7.65 6.83
N PRO A 203 11.68 8.72 6.06
CA PRO A 203 10.69 9.74 5.73
C PRO A 203 9.52 9.20 4.90
N THR A 204 9.73 8.15 4.11
CA THR A 204 8.63 7.49 3.38
C THR A 204 7.70 6.69 4.29
N ALA A 205 8.11 6.42 5.51
CA ALA A 205 7.32 5.78 6.56
C ALA A 205 6.90 6.75 7.68
N GLY A 206 7.03 8.07 7.47
CA GLY A 206 6.62 9.10 8.41
C GLY A 206 7.69 9.52 9.42
N GLY A 207 8.92 9.02 9.30
CA GLY A 207 10.06 9.51 10.05
C GLY A 207 10.48 10.90 9.59
N VAL A 208 11.26 11.61 10.39
CA VAL A 208 11.75 12.97 10.08
C VAL A 208 12.75 12.92 8.92
N GLY A 209 13.61 11.92 8.90
CA GLY A 209 14.62 11.69 7.87
C GLY A 209 15.87 12.54 8.02
N ASP A 210 16.10 13.11 9.21
CA ASP A 210 17.27 13.97 9.50
C ASP A 210 17.98 13.61 10.81
N ARG A 211 17.73 12.40 11.33
CA ARG A 211 18.33 11.94 12.59
C ARG A 211 19.72 11.35 12.37
N ALA A 212 20.69 11.85 13.11
CA ALA A 212 22.06 11.39 13.05
C ALA A 212 22.42 10.32 14.12
N ASP A 213 21.43 9.62 14.68
CA ASP A 213 21.63 8.66 15.78
C ASP A 213 22.58 7.52 15.40
N ILE A 214 22.48 7.01 14.17
CA ILE A 214 23.36 5.94 13.68
C ILE A 214 24.79 6.47 13.51
N LEU A 215 24.97 7.65 12.91
CA LEU A 215 26.29 8.28 12.78
C LEU A 215 26.93 8.49 14.14
N TYR A 216 26.19 9.08 15.09
CA TYR A 216 26.65 9.28 16.45
C TYR A 216 27.07 7.96 17.13
N PHE A 217 26.28 6.92 16.96
CA PHE A 217 26.57 5.59 17.52
C PHE A 217 27.88 5.02 16.95
N PHE A 218 28.10 5.10 15.65
CA PHE A 218 29.34 4.59 15.03
C PHE A 218 30.57 5.38 15.48
N LEU A 219 30.49 6.69 15.51
CA LEU A 219 31.59 7.55 15.97
C LEU A 219 31.90 7.32 17.44
N LYS A 220 30.90 7.28 18.32
CA LYS A 220 31.06 7.05 19.76
C LYS A 220 31.68 5.69 20.08
N ASN A 221 31.42 4.67 19.28
CA ASN A 221 31.95 3.33 19.48
C ASN A 221 33.21 3.03 18.68
N ASN A 222 33.82 4.05 18.06
CA ASN A 222 35.06 3.96 17.26
C ASN A 222 34.98 2.91 16.13
N TYR A 223 33.82 2.82 15.47
CA TYR A 223 33.72 2.03 14.26
C TYR A 223 34.45 2.72 13.12
N GLU A 224 35.27 1.95 12.40
CA GLU A 224 36.00 2.40 11.23
C GLU A 224 35.36 1.81 9.94
N LYS A 225 35.68 2.43 8.79
CA LYS A 225 35.29 1.92 7.46
C LYS A 225 33.79 1.73 7.26
N PHE A 226 33.02 2.79 7.54
CA PHE A 226 31.61 2.84 7.22
C PHE A 226 31.28 3.99 6.27
N LEU A 227 30.22 3.85 5.51
CA LEU A 227 29.58 4.88 4.69
C LEU A 227 28.15 5.07 5.19
N ILE A 228 27.76 6.30 5.42
CA ILE A 228 26.37 6.66 5.73
C ILE A 228 25.86 7.54 4.60
N ALA A 229 24.65 7.28 4.15
CA ALA A 229 23.97 8.06 3.13
C ALA A 229 22.55 8.42 3.60
N GLY A 230 22.08 9.60 3.20
CA GLY A 230 20.72 10.04 3.52
C GLY A 230 20.59 10.63 4.94
N ILE A 231 21.63 11.35 5.40
CA ILE A 231 21.62 12.11 6.66
C ILE A 231 21.29 13.56 6.34
#